data_e3e51e448708b98acba329f6212dfe19
#
_entry.id   e3e51e448708b98acba329f6212dfe19
#
_cell.length_a   1.000
_cell.length_b   1.000
_cell.length_c   1.000
_cell.angle_alpha   90.00
_cell.angle_beta   90.00
_cell.angle_gamma   90.00
#
_symmetry.space_group_name_H-M   'P 1'
#
loop_
_entity.id
_entity.type
_entity.pdbx_description
1 polymer ?
#
loop_
_entity_poly.entity_id
_entity_poly.type
_entity_poly.pdbx_seq_one_letter_code
_entity_poly.pdbx_strand_id
1 'polypeptide(L)'
;MKKFLILSFLIISFVSCFSNKKLTNEEQDKLKNKVLLEKEILTLAETYSGRIGVYAKNLKTNEEIKINADSLFPTASVIKLPILVTLFQKAKDGFINLDSEILIPSQDKVGGAGVIRYFDGNTKIKLIDAAILMIILSDNTATNAVIDQFANKHDDKLEAVNSTMEKLGLKNTKLLNKVFSYSTKKNTPEAKRFGLGYSSPFEMGKLLEMIYSHQVIDSQYSERILSILKNQQDDTMIRRYLPYDKLKENESIIVANKTGAVDRSRIDIGIVYSPKCDFVIAIFADESKDISWTHDNKAQNAVARTARLIYDYFNQE
;
A
#
# COMPACT_ATOMS: atom_id res chain seq x y z
N MET A 1 -14.30 -1.95 -46.28
CA MET A 1 -13.03 -1.36 -46.75
C MET A 1 -13.07 0.15 -46.60
N LYS A 2 -11.99 0.77 -46.07
CA LYS A 2 -11.74 2.21 -45.88
C LYS A 2 -12.51 2.86 -44.73
N LYS A 3 -11.86 2.93 -43.56
CA LYS A 3 -11.72 4.08 -42.64
C LYS A 3 -10.81 3.70 -41.46
N PHE A 4 -9.53 3.48 -41.73
CA PHE A 4 -8.44 3.50 -40.76
C PHE A 4 -7.33 4.32 -41.43
N LEU A 5 -7.26 5.57 -41.10
CA LEU A 5 -6.11 6.49 -41.23
C LEU A 5 -6.64 7.90 -41.01
N ILE A 6 -6.42 8.44 -39.81
CA ILE A 6 -6.22 9.86 -39.47
C ILE A 6 -6.32 9.92 -37.93
N LEU A 7 -5.25 9.53 -37.24
CA LEU A 7 -4.99 9.95 -35.86
C LEU A 7 -3.49 9.83 -35.54
N SER A 8 -2.62 10.35 -36.40
CA SER A 8 -1.17 10.35 -36.17
C SER A 8 -0.49 11.69 -36.53
N PHE A 9 -1.23 12.82 -36.47
CA PHE A 9 -0.65 14.11 -36.88
C PHE A 9 -1.03 15.29 -35.97
N LEU A 10 -1.14 15.10 -34.65
CA LEU A 10 -1.43 16.22 -33.72
C LEU A 10 -0.65 16.17 -32.42
N ILE A 11 0.57 15.60 -32.41
CA ILE A 11 1.50 15.59 -31.23
C ILE A 11 2.83 16.32 -31.55
N ILE A 12 2.95 17.07 -32.63
CA ILE A 12 4.23 17.70 -33.02
C ILE A 12 4.21 19.26 -32.91
N SER A 13 3.29 19.87 -32.19
CA SER A 13 3.27 21.34 -32.10
C SER A 13 3.29 21.95 -30.68
N PHE A 14 3.68 21.20 -29.63
CA PHE A 14 3.83 21.75 -28.28
C PHE A 14 5.21 21.55 -27.65
N VAL A 15 6.25 21.30 -28.45
CA VAL A 15 7.64 21.12 -27.99
C VAL A 15 8.54 22.22 -28.57
N SER A 16 8.21 23.47 -28.33
CA SER A 16 9.10 24.58 -28.78
C SER A 16 9.28 25.67 -27.71
N CYS A 17 9.55 25.27 -26.46
CA CYS A 17 10.09 26.20 -25.43
C CYS A 17 10.80 25.45 -24.28
N PHE A 18 11.47 24.34 -24.53
CA PHE A 18 12.42 23.77 -23.58
C PHE A 18 13.83 23.82 -24.18
N SER A 19 14.72 24.49 -23.47
CA SER A 19 16.15 24.56 -23.70
C SER A 19 16.71 23.25 -24.25
N ASN A 20 17.36 23.27 -25.42
CA ASN A 20 18.10 22.18 -26.05
C ASN A 20 19.36 21.79 -25.25
N LYS A 21 19.21 21.43 -23.98
CA LYS A 21 20.30 20.87 -23.20
C LYS A 21 20.42 19.39 -23.61
N LYS A 22 21.46 19.03 -24.38
CA LYS A 22 21.80 17.61 -24.61
C LYS A 22 22.03 16.98 -23.25
N LEU A 23 21.32 15.87 -22.99
CA LEU A 23 21.57 15.02 -21.81
C LEU A 23 23.04 14.58 -21.82
N THR A 24 23.65 14.55 -20.65
CA THR A 24 24.97 13.94 -20.47
C THR A 24 24.90 12.44 -20.72
N ASN A 25 26.03 11.78 -20.95
CA ASN A 25 26.06 10.31 -21.12
C ASN A 25 25.48 9.61 -19.87
N GLU A 26 25.78 10.07 -18.68
CA GLU A 26 25.26 9.54 -17.42
C GLU A 26 23.73 9.68 -17.33
N GLU A 27 23.18 10.84 -17.70
CA GLU A 27 21.72 11.05 -17.75
C GLU A 27 21.04 10.15 -18.79
N GLN A 28 21.69 9.89 -19.92
CA GLN A 28 21.19 8.98 -20.95
C GLN A 28 21.20 7.52 -20.48
N ASP A 29 22.28 7.06 -19.84
CA ASP A 29 22.39 5.70 -19.29
C ASP A 29 21.38 5.48 -18.17
N LYS A 30 21.18 6.45 -17.30
CA LYS A 30 20.17 6.42 -16.25
C LYS A 30 18.76 6.30 -16.83
N LEU A 31 18.45 7.10 -17.85
CA LEU A 31 17.15 7.03 -18.53
C LEU A 31 16.93 5.66 -19.18
N LYS A 32 17.95 5.11 -19.83
CA LYS A 32 17.92 3.79 -20.44
C LYS A 32 17.67 2.70 -19.40
N ASN A 33 18.39 2.73 -18.28
CA ASN A 33 18.21 1.77 -17.18
C ASN A 33 16.81 1.84 -16.58
N LYS A 34 16.24 3.04 -16.41
CA LYS A 34 14.87 3.23 -15.97
C LYS A 34 13.85 2.62 -16.94
N VAL A 35 14.00 2.85 -18.23
CA VAL A 35 13.11 2.27 -19.27
C VAL A 35 13.20 0.74 -19.27
N LEU A 36 14.38 0.17 -19.09
CA LEU A 36 14.57 -1.28 -18.99
C LEU A 36 13.86 -1.83 -17.74
N LEU A 37 14.03 -1.20 -16.59
CA LEU A 37 13.33 -1.55 -15.34
C LEU A 37 11.81 -1.55 -15.53
N GLU A 38 11.25 -0.47 -16.08
CA GLU A 38 9.80 -0.35 -16.30
C GLU A 38 9.29 -1.46 -17.23
N LYS A 39 10.04 -1.81 -18.28
CA LYS A 39 9.72 -2.90 -19.19
C LYS A 39 9.74 -4.26 -18.49
N GLU A 40 10.76 -4.54 -17.67
CA GLU A 40 10.85 -5.78 -16.90
C GLU A 40 9.67 -5.92 -15.93
N ILE A 41 9.31 -4.84 -15.22
CA ILE A 41 8.15 -4.84 -14.32
C ILE A 41 6.85 -5.12 -15.08
N LEU A 42 6.65 -4.52 -16.25
CA LEU A 42 5.46 -4.77 -17.06
C LEU A 42 5.40 -6.22 -17.56
N THR A 43 6.54 -6.82 -17.90
CA THR A 43 6.62 -8.24 -18.27
C THR A 43 6.21 -9.16 -17.11
N LEU A 44 6.47 -8.78 -15.85
CA LEU A 44 6.00 -9.55 -14.71
C LEU A 44 4.47 -9.60 -14.64
N ALA A 45 3.75 -8.56 -15.08
CA ALA A 45 2.29 -8.56 -15.10
C ALA A 45 1.72 -9.61 -16.07
N GLU A 46 2.42 -9.91 -17.15
CA GLU A 46 2.01 -10.95 -18.10
C GLU A 46 2.01 -12.35 -17.46
N THR A 47 2.90 -12.61 -16.48
CA THR A 47 3.03 -13.91 -15.82
C THR A 47 1.77 -14.35 -15.09
N TYR A 48 0.96 -13.41 -14.59
CA TYR A 48 -0.32 -13.70 -13.92
C TYR A 48 -1.55 -13.24 -14.74
N SER A 49 -1.32 -12.77 -15.98
CA SER A 49 -2.36 -12.31 -16.92
C SER A 49 -3.28 -11.23 -16.33
N GLY A 50 -2.69 -10.30 -15.60
CA GLY A 50 -3.38 -9.20 -14.93
C GLY A 50 -2.74 -7.85 -15.24
N ARG A 51 -2.94 -6.88 -14.36
CA ARG A 51 -2.34 -5.55 -14.44
C ARG A 51 -1.52 -5.22 -13.21
N ILE A 52 -0.48 -4.41 -13.37
CA ILE A 52 0.38 -3.93 -12.30
C ILE A 52 0.34 -2.41 -12.23
N GLY A 53 0.30 -1.89 -11.01
CA GLY A 53 0.52 -0.49 -10.68
C GLY A 53 1.67 -0.35 -9.70
N VAL A 54 2.58 0.58 -9.96
CA VAL A 54 3.77 0.79 -9.14
C VAL A 54 4.00 2.28 -8.93
N TYR A 55 4.27 2.64 -7.70
CA TYR A 55 4.93 3.89 -7.35
C TYR A 55 6.11 3.56 -6.43
N ALA A 56 7.29 4.05 -6.78
CA ALA A 56 8.44 4.02 -5.88
C ALA A 56 9.18 5.34 -5.96
N LYS A 57 9.74 5.80 -4.83
CA LYS A 57 10.51 7.02 -4.74
C LYS A 57 11.72 6.84 -3.84
N ASN A 58 12.88 7.12 -4.39
CA ASN A 58 14.12 7.27 -3.64
C ASN A 58 14.04 8.54 -2.81
N LEU A 59 14.07 8.43 -1.49
CA LEU A 59 13.87 9.56 -0.58
C LEU A 59 15.10 10.47 -0.45
N LYS A 60 16.27 10.01 -0.94
CA LYS A 60 17.50 10.79 -0.98
C LYS A 60 17.60 11.64 -2.26
N THR A 61 17.27 11.07 -3.42
CA THR A 61 17.43 11.73 -4.73
C THR A 61 16.13 12.33 -5.27
N ASN A 62 14.99 11.95 -4.69
CA ASN A 62 13.63 12.24 -5.18
C ASN A 62 13.31 11.60 -6.54
N GLU A 63 14.09 10.63 -6.99
CA GLU A 63 13.79 9.89 -8.21
C GLU A 63 12.57 9.00 -8.03
N GLU A 64 11.67 9.01 -9.02
CA GLU A 64 10.41 8.28 -8.98
C GLU A 64 10.32 7.24 -10.12
N ILE A 65 9.77 6.08 -9.81
CA ILE A 65 9.32 5.05 -10.76
C ILE A 65 7.80 5.03 -10.72
N LYS A 66 7.14 5.20 -11.88
CA LYS A 66 5.70 5.30 -12.02
C LYS A 66 5.19 4.39 -13.12
N ILE A 67 4.43 3.35 -12.78
CA ILE A 67 3.76 2.46 -13.72
C ILE A 67 2.30 2.38 -13.30
N ASN A 68 1.37 2.87 -14.13
CA ASN A 68 -0.04 2.95 -13.78
C ASN A 68 -0.29 3.54 -12.39
N ALA A 69 0.59 4.47 -11.95
CA ALA A 69 0.66 4.93 -10.58
C ALA A 69 -0.59 5.68 -10.11
N ASP A 70 -1.30 6.35 -11.01
CA ASP A 70 -2.53 7.10 -10.72
C ASP A 70 -3.81 6.27 -10.94
N SER A 71 -3.68 5.04 -11.45
CA SER A 71 -4.83 4.15 -11.67
C SER A 71 -5.39 3.64 -10.35
N LEU A 72 -6.72 3.48 -10.29
CA LEU A 72 -7.39 2.93 -9.12
C LEU A 72 -7.28 1.41 -9.08
N PHE A 73 -6.94 0.90 -7.92
CA PHE A 73 -6.84 -0.52 -7.59
C PHE A 73 -7.65 -0.83 -6.32
N PRO A 74 -8.15 -2.08 -6.16
CA PRO A 74 -8.63 -2.54 -4.86
C PRO A 74 -7.47 -2.51 -3.85
N THR A 75 -7.74 -2.06 -2.64
CA THR A 75 -6.70 -1.97 -1.60
C THR A 75 -6.49 -3.29 -0.86
N ALA A 76 -7.48 -4.17 -0.85
CA ALA A 76 -7.47 -5.26 0.13
C ALA A 76 -7.07 -4.70 1.53
N SER A 77 -6.16 -5.38 2.23
CA SER A 77 -5.77 -4.98 3.59
C SER A 77 -4.79 -3.81 3.69
N VAL A 78 -4.26 -3.25 2.59
CA VAL A 78 -3.39 -2.06 2.71
C VAL A 78 -4.18 -0.82 3.15
N ILE A 79 -5.54 -0.82 3.02
CA ILE A 79 -6.40 0.23 3.58
C ILE A 79 -6.29 0.34 5.12
N LYS A 80 -5.75 -0.67 5.80
CA LYS A 80 -5.52 -0.67 7.25
C LYS A 80 -4.47 0.37 7.67
N LEU A 81 -3.60 0.80 6.76
CA LEU A 81 -2.68 1.92 7.01
C LEU A 81 -3.45 3.25 7.12
N PRO A 82 -4.32 3.67 6.19
CA PRO A 82 -5.27 4.77 6.37
C PRO A 82 -6.09 4.69 7.66
N ILE A 83 -6.56 3.49 8.03
CA ILE A 83 -7.32 3.29 9.29
C ILE A 83 -6.42 3.58 10.50
N LEU A 84 -5.17 3.10 10.53
CA LEU A 84 -4.21 3.37 11.59
C LEU A 84 -3.90 4.87 11.72
N VAL A 85 -3.67 5.56 10.60
CA VAL A 85 -3.45 7.01 10.57
C VAL A 85 -4.65 7.75 11.16
N THR A 86 -5.88 7.35 10.78
CA THR A 86 -7.11 7.95 11.31
C THR A 86 -7.26 7.71 12.81
N LEU A 87 -6.94 6.51 13.28
CA LEU A 87 -6.95 6.19 14.72
C LEU A 87 -6.01 7.12 15.50
N PHE A 88 -4.79 7.28 15.01
CA PHE A 88 -3.79 8.11 15.68
C PHE A 88 -4.12 9.60 15.58
N GLN A 89 -4.68 10.06 14.46
CA GLN A 89 -5.17 11.44 14.35
C GLN A 89 -6.26 11.72 15.39
N LYS A 90 -7.26 10.82 15.52
CA LYS A 90 -8.31 10.96 16.52
C LYS A 90 -7.78 10.88 17.96
N ALA A 91 -6.75 10.10 18.21
CA ALA A 91 -6.07 10.06 19.51
C ALA A 91 -5.34 11.38 19.81
N LYS A 92 -4.65 11.94 18.82
CA LYS A 92 -4.00 13.26 18.90
C LYS A 92 -5.01 14.36 19.23
N ASP A 93 -6.18 14.30 18.59
CA ASP A 93 -7.26 15.28 18.78
C ASP A 93 -8.05 15.08 20.10
N GLY A 94 -7.69 14.07 20.89
CA GLY A 94 -8.31 13.78 22.18
C GLY A 94 -9.68 13.06 22.11
N PHE A 95 -10.11 12.62 20.92
CA PHE A 95 -11.39 11.90 20.76
C PHE A 95 -11.30 10.43 21.15
N ILE A 96 -10.11 9.84 21.11
CA ILE A 96 -9.87 8.42 21.38
C ILE A 96 -8.71 8.27 22.35
N ASN A 97 -8.89 7.42 23.37
CA ASN A 97 -7.80 6.97 24.24
C ASN A 97 -7.30 5.61 23.76
N LEU A 98 -6.04 5.53 23.29
CA LEU A 98 -5.42 4.30 22.77
C LEU A 98 -5.23 3.21 23.83
N ASP A 99 -5.14 3.60 25.12
CA ASP A 99 -4.98 2.66 26.23
C ASP A 99 -6.34 2.14 26.78
N SER A 100 -7.46 2.61 26.22
CA SER A 100 -8.77 2.09 26.59
C SER A 100 -8.89 0.63 26.26
N GLU A 101 -9.48 -0.14 27.18
CA GLU A 101 -9.89 -1.51 26.92
C GLU A 101 -11.20 -1.51 26.09
N ILE A 102 -11.20 -2.24 24.99
CA ILE A 102 -12.36 -2.45 24.14
C ILE A 102 -12.86 -3.89 24.27
N LEU A 103 -14.18 -4.07 24.23
CA LEU A 103 -14.81 -5.39 24.18
C LEU A 103 -15.13 -5.74 22.73
N ILE A 104 -14.66 -6.92 22.29
CA ILE A 104 -15.00 -7.53 21.01
C ILE A 104 -15.92 -8.73 21.31
N PRO A 105 -17.23 -8.59 21.06
CA PRO A 105 -18.17 -9.69 21.24
C PRO A 105 -17.85 -10.87 20.31
N SER A 106 -18.14 -12.09 20.73
CA SER A 106 -17.84 -13.30 19.92
C SER A 106 -18.56 -13.29 18.57
N GLN A 107 -19.77 -12.74 18.49
CA GLN A 107 -20.54 -12.60 17.24
C GLN A 107 -19.94 -11.58 16.25
N ASP A 108 -19.07 -10.67 16.71
CA ASP A 108 -18.41 -9.66 15.88
C ASP A 108 -17.07 -10.16 15.31
N LYS A 109 -16.64 -11.35 15.70
CA LYS A 109 -15.45 -11.97 15.15
C LYS A 109 -15.69 -12.42 13.71
N VAL A 110 -14.77 -12.04 12.84
CA VAL A 110 -14.87 -12.32 11.39
C VAL A 110 -13.72 -13.19 10.91
N GLY A 111 -13.94 -13.90 9.81
CA GLY A 111 -12.98 -14.80 9.21
C GLY A 111 -11.79 -14.14 8.52
N GLY A 112 -11.00 -14.93 7.81
CA GLY A 112 -9.83 -14.52 7.05
C GLY A 112 -8.59 -14.34 7.94
N ALA A 113 -7.80 -13.28 7.71
CA ALA A 113 -6.54 -13.06 8.42
C ALA A 113 -6.74 -12.65 9.88
N GLY A 114 -5.75 -12.99 10.70
CA GLY A 114 -5.67 -12.62 12.11
C GLY A 114 -5.96 -13.76 13.07
N VAL A 115 -5.78 -13.49 14.36
CA VAL A 115 -5.81 -14.47 15.45
C VAL A 115 -6.99 -14.30 16.41
N ILE A 116 -7.57 -13.08 16.54
CA ILE A 116 -8.64 -12.80 17.51
C ILE A 116 -9.86 -13.71 17.29
N ARG A 117 -10.13 -14.08 16.03
CA ARG A 117 -11.23 -15.00 15.69
C ARG A 117 -11.15 -16.37 16.37
N TYR A 118 -9.97 -16.78 16.80
CA TYR A 118 -9.74 -18.09 17.46
C TYR A 118 -9.82 -18.02 19.00
N PHE A 119 -9.92 -16.81 19.58
CA PHE A 119 -10.06 -16.68 21.02
C PHE A 119 -11.46 -17.07 21.47
N ASP A 120 -11.57 -17.74 22.60
CA ASP A 120 -12.87 -18.17 23.13
C ASP A 120 -13.69 -16.99 23.65
N GLY A 121 -15.01 -17.06 23.48
CA GLY A 121 -15.96 -16.08 24.00
C GLY A 121 -15.71 -14.64 23.54
N ASN A 122 -16.10 -13.70 24.37
CA ASN A 122 -15.81 -12.28 24.17
C ASN A 122 -14.35 -11.98 24.48
N THR A 123 -13.75 -11.09 23.70
CA THR A 123 -12.33 -10.72 23.87
C THR A 123 -12.24 -9.28 24.37
N LYS A 124 -11.51 -9.06 25.45
CA LYS A 124 -11.12 -7.73 25.93
C LYS A 124 -9.65 -7.48 25.57
N ILE A 125 -9.37 -6.34 24.98
CA ILE A 125 -8.04 -5.97 24.50
C ILE A 125 -7.89 -4.45 24.50
N LYS A 126 -6.69 -3.93 24.74
CA LYS A 126 -6.43 -2.49 24.55
C LYS A 126 -6.59 -2.11 23.08
N LEU A 127 -7.14 -0.93 22.85
CA LEU A 127 -7.36 -0.43 21.49
C LEU A 127 -6.05 -0.35 20.68
N ILE A 128 -4.95 0.04 21.33
CA ILE A 128 -3.63 0.05 20.67
C ILE A 128 -3.16 -1.36 20.29
N ASP A 129 -3.41 -2.37 21.10
CA ASP A 129 -3.01 -3.75 20.79
C ASP A 129 -3.86 -4.30 19.64
N ALA A 130 -5.15 -3.95 19.58
CA ALA A 130 -5.98 -4.25 18.42
C ALA A 130 -5.43 -3.58 17.15
N ALA A 131 -4.99 -2.32 17.21
CA ALA A 131 -4.38 -1.62 16.08
C ALA A 131 -3.06 -2.25 15.64
N ILE A 132 -2.23 -2.73 16.58
CA ILE A 132 -1.00 -3.48 16.30
C ILE A 132 -1.35 -4.78 15.53
N LEU A 133 -2.28 -5.60 16.05
CA LEU A 133 -2.72 -6.84 15.40
C LEU A 133 -3.34 -6.58 14.01
N MET A 134 -4.10 -5.50 13.85
CA MET A 134 -4.64 -5.05 12.56
C MET A 134 -3.54 -4.89 11.50
N ILE A 135 -2.37 -4.41 11.88
CA ILE A 135 -1.25 -4.18 10.95
C ILE A 135 -0.36 -5.42 10.82
N ILE A 136 0.21 -5.91 11.92
CA ILE A 136 1.28 -6.91 11.86
C ILE A 136 0.80 -8.29 11.40
N LEU A 137 -0.43 -8.69 11.76
CA LEU A 137 -1.09 -9.93 11.36
C LEU A 137 -2.24 -9.70 10.38
N SER A 138 -2.46 -8.46 9.99
CA SER A 138 -3.62 -8.10 9.17
C SER A 138 -4.97 -8.57 9.77
N ASP A 139 -5.12 -8.59 11.11
CA ASP A 139 -6.29 -9.13 11.80
C ASP A 139 -7.57 -8.39 11.41
N ASN A 140 -8.52 -9.15 10.84
CA ASN A 140 -9.77 -8.60 10.32
C ASN A 140 -10.75 -8.22 11.44
N THR A 141 -10.79 -9.00 12.50
CA THR A 141 -11.62 -8.72 13.68
C THR A 141 -11.12 -7.45 14.37
N ALA A 142 -9.81 -7.34 14.59
CA ALA A 142 -9.18 -6.12 15.10
C ALA A 142 -9.47 -4.90 14.22
N THR A 143 -9.43 -5.06 12.89
CA THR A 143 -9.75 -3.98 11.94
C THR A 143 -11.15 -3.43 12.18
N ASN A 144 -12.14 -4.30 12.25
CA ASN A 144 -13.52 -3.89 12.49
C ASN A 144 -13.69 -3.22 13.87
N ALA A 145 -13.05 -3.79 14.89
CA ALA A 145 -13.08 -3.24 16.25
C ALA A 145 -12.46 -1.83 16.34
N VAL A 146 -11.37 -1.58 15.62
CA VAL A 146 -10.76 -0.24 15.51
C VAL A 146 -11.67 0.73 14.78
N ILE A 147 -12.25 0.35 13.63
CA ILE A 147 -13.19 1.19 12.87
C ILE A 147 -14.40 1.55 13.75
N ASP A 148 -14.87 0.64 14.59
CA ASP A 148 -16.02 0.86 15.46
C ASP A 148 -15.81 1.97 16.49
N GLN A 149 -14.56 2.34 16.80
CA GLN A 149 -14.25 3.43 17.71
C GLN A 149 -14.38 4.84 17.07
N PHE A 150 -14.51 4.94 15.75
CA PHE A 150 -14.44 6.23 15.06
C PHE A 150 -15.70 7.07 15.15
N ALA A 151 -16.87 6.44 15.25
CA ALA A 151 -18.18 7.09 15.39
C ALA A 151 -19.25 6.09 15.81
N ASN A 152 -20.46 6.60 16.16
CA ASN A 152 -21.57 5.73 16.53
C ASN A 152 -22.28 5.13 15.30
N LYS A 153 -22.48 5.93 14.24
CA LYS A 153 -23.15 5.48 13.01
C LYS A 153 -22.17 4.83 12.06
N HIS A 154 -22.59 3.78 11.37
CA HIS A 154 -21.73 3.01 10.45
C HIS A 154 -21.09 3.87 9.37
N ASP A 155 -21.88 4.67 8.66
CA ASP A 155 -21.34 5.51 7.57
C ASP A 155 -20.37 6.56 8.08
N ASP A 156 -20.59 7.14 9.25
CA ASP A 156 -19.68 8.10 9.88
C ASP A 156 -18.33 7.47 10.26
N LYS A 157 -18.31 6.15 10.57
CA LYS A 157 -17.07 5.39 10.84
C LYS A 157 -16.19 5.29 9.60
N LEU A 158 -16.79 4.96 8.45
CA LEU A 158 -16.07 4.86 7.17
C LEU A 158 -15.66 6.26 6.71
N GLU A 159 -16.55 7.24 6.85
CA GLU A 159 -16.29 8.63 6.47
C GLU A 159 -15.15 9.25 7.29
N ALA A 160 -14.97 8.86 8.54
CA ALA A 160 -13.84 9.31 9.35
C ALA A 160 -12.49 8.98 8.69
N VAL A 161 -12.36 7.79 8.09
CA VAL A 161 -11.15 7.38 7.34
C VAL A 161 -11.03 8.19 6.05
N ASN A 162 -12.13 8.30 5.30
CA ASN A 162 -12.16 8.98 4.01
C ASN A 162 -11.84 10.46 4.13
N SER A 163 -12.42 11.15 5.13
CA SER A 163 -12.16 12.56 5.43
C SER A 163 -10.72 12.79 5.90
N THR A 164 -10.13 11.84 6.66
CA THR A 164 -8.72 11.96 7.06
C THR A 164 -7.81 11.89 5.82
N MET A 165 -8.05 10.95 4.92
CA MET A 165 -7.27 10.85 3.68
C MET A 165 -7.45 12.09 2.79
N GLU A 166 -8.67 12.60 2.67
CA GLU A 166 -8.95 13.79 1.88
C GLU A 166 -8.24 15.04 2.41
N LYS A 167 -8.21 15.23 3.74
CA LYS A 167 -7.45 16.31 4.40
C LYS A 167 -5.94 16.22 4.12
N LEU A 168 -5.41 15.02 3.94
CA LEU A 168 -4.02 14.77 3.54
C LEU A 168 -3.80 14.92 2.02
N GLY A 169 -4.84 15.27 1.25
CA GLY A 169 -4.77 15.40 -0.20
C GLY A 169 -4.89 14.09 -0.98
N LEU A 170 -5.17 12.97 -0.29
CA LEU A 170 -5.27 11.61 -0.85
C LEU A 170 -6.73 11.31 -1.23
N LYS A 171 -7.24 11.97 -2.26
CA LYS A 171 -8.67 11.97 -2.63
C LYS A 171 -9.17 10.66 -3.23
N ASN A 172 -8.25 9.87 -3.80
CA ASN A 172 -8.53 8.58 -4.41
C ASN A 172 -8.30 7.40 -3.47
N THR A 173 -8.11 7.66 -2.17
CA THR A 173 -7.99 6.63 -1.13
C THR A 173 -9.27 6.60 -0.32
N LYS A 174 -10.07 5.53 -0.48
CA LYS A 174 -11.40 5.42 0.14
C LYS A 174 -11.62 4.05 0.77
N LEU A 175 -12.08 4.04 2.02
CA LEU A 175 -12.65 2.88 2.69
C LEU A 175 -14.14 2.80 2.34
N LEU A 176 -14.59 1.67 1.77
CA LEU A 176 -15.97 1.49 1.31
C LEU A 176 -16.80 0.61 2.23
N ASN A 177 -16.17 -0.35 2.92
CA ASN A 177 -16.85 -1.33 3.74
C ASN A 177 -15.99 -1.73 4.95
N LYS A 178 -16.61 -2.31 5.97
CA LYS A 178 -15.94 -3.12 7.00
C LYS A 178 -15.61 -4.51 6.46
N VAL A 179 -14.64 -5.17 7.06
CA VAL A 179 -14.18 -6.49 6.62
C VAL A 179 -15.25 -7.55 6.92
N PHE A 180 -15.67 -8.30 5.92
CA PHE A 180 -16.70 -9.37 6.01
C PHE A 180 -18.00 -8.96 6.73
N SER A 181 -18.33 -7.68 6.76
CA SER A 181 -19.57 -7.16 7.34
C SER A 181 -20.67 -7.16 6.28
N TYR A 182 -21.31 -8.30 6.09
CA TYR A 182 -22.31 -8.48 5.02
C TYR A 182 -23.57 -7.64 5.21
N SER A 183 -24.00 -7.43 6.46
CA SER A 183 -25.19 -6.64 6.79
C SER A 183 -25.07 -5.14 6.47
N THR A 184 -23.85 -4.63 6.40
CA THR A 184 -23.54 -3.22 6.12
C THR A 184 -22.85 -3.01 4.80
N LYS A 185 -22.70 -4.07 3.98
CA LYS A 185 -22.00 -4.01 2.71
C LYS A 185 -22.75 -3.11 1.72
N LYS A 186 -22.06 -2.08 1.24
CA LYS A 186 -22.60 -1.17 0.22
C LYS A 186 -22.78 -1.89 -1.11
N ASN A 187 -23.88 -1.60 -1.81
CA ASN A 187 -24.21 -2.17 -3.12
C ASN A 187 -24.00 -1.13 -4.25
N THR A 188 -22.89 -0.38 -4.20
CA THR A 188 -22.52 0.57 -5.24
C THR A 188 -21.60 -0.10 -6.28
N PRO A 189 -21.47 0.45 -7.51
CA PRO A 189 -20.53 -0.03 -8.51
C PRO A 189 -19.10 -0.10 -7.99
N GLU A 190 -18.66 0.90 -7.23
CA GLU A 190 -17.33 0.97 -6.62
C GLU A 190 -17.13 -0.15 -5.59
N ALA A 191 -18.10 -0.36 -4.70
CA ALA A 191 -18.04 -1.41 -3.68
C ALA A 191 -18.02 -2.82 -4.30
N LYS A 192 -18.72 -3.02 -5.43
CA LYS A 192 -18.68 -4.27 -6.20
C LYS A 192 -17.30 -4.50 -6.84
N ARG A 193 -16.72 -3.43 -7.41
CA ARG A 193 -15.43 -3.49 -8.10
C ARG A 193 -14.25 -3.62 -7.15
N PHE A 194 -14.23 -2.82 -6.08
CA PHE A 194 -13.07 -2.64 -5.21
C PHE A 194 -13.20 -3.29 -3.82
N GLY A 195 -14.39 -3.79 -3.48
CA GLY A 195 -14.63 -4.52 -2.23
C GLY A 195 -14.48 -3.65 -0.98
N LEU A 196 -13.40 -3.84 -0.24
CA LEU A 196 -13.12 -3.16 1.03
C LEU A 196 -12.81 -1.67 0.84
N GLY A 197 -12.11 -1.33 -0.22
CA GLY A 197 -11.70 0.03 -0.53
C GLY A 197 -10.83 0.10 -1.78
N TYR A 198 -10.55 1.32 -2.22
CA TYR A 198 -9.65 1.57 -3.35
C TYR A 198 -8.63 2.65 -3.02
N SER A 199 -7.53 2.62 -3.77
CA SER A 199 -6.50 3.66 -3.79
C SER A 199 -5.71 3.58 -5.11
N SER A 200 -4.76 4.48 -5.28
CA SER A 200 -3.73 4.39 -6.31
C SER A 200 -2.35 4.08 -5.69
N PRO A 201 -1.43 3.46 -6.43
CA PRO A 201 -0.04 3.29 -5.99
C PRO A 201 0.60 4.62 -5.58
N PHE A 202 0.33 5.69 -6.33
CA PHE A 202 0.83 7.03 -6.05
C PHE A 202 0.37 7.54 -4.68
N GLU A 203 -0.93 7.47 -4.37
CA GLU A 203 -1.45 7.98 -3.09
C GLU A 203 -0.96 7.16 -1.89
N MET A 204 -0.85 5.84 -2.02
CA MET A 204 -0.27 5.01 -0.95
C MET A 204 1.22 5.30 -0.75
N GLY A 205 1.97 5.53 -1.83
CA GLY A 205 3.36 5.96 -1.74
C GLY A 205 3.51 7.35 -1.12
N LYS A 206 2.62 8.29 -1.45
CA LYS A 206 2.59 9.63 -0.82
C LYS A 206 2.27 9.55 0.67
N LEU A 207 1.32 8.69 1.08
CA LEU A 207 1.04 8.48 2.49
C LEU A 207 2.28 7.96 3.25
N LEU A 208 3.01 7.00 2.67
CA LEU A 208 4.26 6.48 3.24
C LEU A 208 5.36 7.56 3.31
N GLU A 209 5.49 8.39 2.28
CA GLU A 209 6.43 9.52 2.27
C GLU A 209 6.12 10.52 3.39
N MET A 210 4.83 10.86 3.59
CA MET A 210 4.39 11.74 4.67
C MET A 210 4.62 11.12 6.05
N ILE A 211 4.45 9.79 6.21
CA ILE A 211 4.78 9.09 7.46
C ILE A 211 6.28 9.14 7.71
N TYR A 212 7.11 8.82 6.71
CA TYR A 212 8.57 8.85 6.81
C TYR A 212 9.11 10.23 7.18
N SER A 213 8.56 11.28 6.59
CA SER A 213 8.95 12.68 6.83
C SER A 213 8.27 13.32 8.04
N HIS A 214 7.53 12.55 8.84
CA HIS A 214 6.81 12.98 10.04
C HIS A 214 5.73 14.06 9.79
N GLN A 215 5.15 14.06 8.59
CA GLN A 215 4.17 15.06 8.14
C GLN A 215 2.71 14.60 8.22
N VAL A 216 2.47 13.33 8.60
CA VAL A 216 1.10 12.78 8.60
C VAL A 216 0.27 13.26 9.79
N ILE A 217 0.85 13.35 10.98
CA ILE A 217 0.22 13.82 12.23
C ILE A 217 1.22 14.70 12.98
N ASP A 218 2.21 14.06 13.61
CA ASP A 218 3.41 14.67 14.19
C ASP A 218 4.52 13.60 14.26
N SER A 219 5.69 13.95 14.75
CA SER A 219 6.84 13.06 14.83
C SER A 219 6.58 11.86 15.75
N GLN A 220 5.94 12.06 16.88
CA GLN A 220 5.68 10.98 17.85
C GLN A 220 4.75 9.89 17.27
N TYR A 221 3.65 10.31 16.66
CA TYR A 221 2.71 9.36 16.05
C TYR A 221 3.26 8.75 14.77
N SER A 222 4.00 9.50 13.95
CA SER A 222 4.67 8.96 12.76
C SER A 222 5.67 7.87 13.11
N GLU A 223 6.53 8.09 14.12
CA GLU A 223 7.45 7.05 14.62
C GLU A 223 6.71 5.82 15.16
N ARG A 224 5.58 6.01 15.83
CA ARG A 224 4.76 4.90 16.32
C ARG A 224 4.17 4.08 15.16
N ILE A 225 3.70 4.74 14.08
CA ILE A 225 3.25 4.05 12.85
C ILE A 225 4.41 3.26 12.23
N LEU A 226 5.59 3.88 12.08
CA LEU A 226 6.79 3.22 11.54
C LEU A 226 7.19 2.01 12.37
N SER A 227 7.19 2.13 13.70
CA SER A 227 7.48 1.02 14.61
C SER A 227 6.52 -0.15 14.42
N ILE A 228 5.22 0.11 14.27
CA ILE A 228 4.23 -0.94 14.03
C ILE A 228 4.45 -1.59 12.66
N LEU A 229 4.68 -0.81 11.59
CA LEU A 229 4.92 -1.32 10.24
C LEU A 229 6.20 -2.17 10.15
N LYS A 230 7.26 -1.82 10.88
CA LYS A 230 8.52 -2.60 10.95
C LYS A 230 8.30 -4.00 11.53
N ASN A 231 7.26 -4.19 12.34
CA ASN A 231 6.90 -5.47 12.95
C ASN A 231 5.94 -6.32 12.10
N GLN A 232 5.71 -5.99 10.82
CA GLN A 232 4.94 -6.84 9.90
C GLN A 232 5.45 -8.28 9.89
N GLN A 233 4.54 -9.26 9.98
CA GLN A 233 4.88 -10.69 10.05
C GLN A 233 4.79 -11.39 8.68
N ASP A 234 4.21 -10.75 7.66
CA ASP A 234 4.10 -11.30 6.31
C ASP A 234 5.32 -10.89 5.48
N ASP A 235 6.14 -11.85 5.10
CA ASP A 235 7.38 -11.70 4.32
C ASP A 235 7.24 -12.15 2.87
N THR A 236 6.03 -12.43 2.42
CA THR A 236 5.76 -13.11 1.14
C THR A 236 5.88 -12.22 -0.10
N MET A 237 5.99 -10.90 0.05
CA MET A 237 6.03 -9.93 -1.06
C MET A 237 7.28 -9.02 -1.04
N ILE A 238 7.22 -7.78 -0.58
CA ILE A 238 8.38 -6.84 -0.64
C ILE A 238 9.63 -7.48 -0.01
N ARG A 239 9.49 -8.10 1.14
CA ARG A 239 10.62 -8.69 1.89
C ARG A 239 11.22 -9.92 1.21
N ARG A 240 10.46 -10.66 0.40
CA ARG A 240 10.76 -12.04 -0.01
C ARG A 240 12.10 -12.20 -0.74
N TYR A 241 12.45 -11.29 -1.65
CA TYR A 241 13.62 -11.42 -2.50
C TYR A 241 14.66 -10.32 -2.28
N LEU A 242 14.55 -9.52 -1.22
CA LEU A 242 15.58 -8.55 -0.89
C LEU A 242 16.90 -9.27 -0.51
N PRO A 243 18.06 -8.71 -0.86
CA PRO A 243 19.33 -9.42 -0.78
C PRO A 243 19.96 -9.37 0.61
N TYR A 244 19.28 -9.91 1.62
CA TYR A 244 19.74 -9.96 3.01
C TYR A 244 21.06 -10.72 3.18
N ASP A 245 21.33 -11.71 2.31
CA ASP A 245 22.54 -12.53 2.27
C ASP A 245 23.78 -11.80 1.70
N LYS A 246 23.58 -10.63 1.10
CA LYS A 246 24.65 -9.83 0.47
C LYS A 246 25.08 -8.62 1.29
N LEU A 247 24.51 -8.45 2.49
CA LEU A 247 24.79 -7.31 3.36
C LEU A 247 26.20 -7.46 3.98
N LYS A 248 26.93 -6.35 4.07
CA LYS A 248 28.17 -6.28 4.83
C LYS A 248 27.88 -6.25 6.32
N GLU A 249 28.91 -6.48 7.17
CA GLU A 249 28.78 -6.64 8.62
C GLU A 249 27.98 -5.50 9.31
N ASN A 250 28.09 -4.28 8.80
CA ASN A 250 27.40 -3.10 9.38
C ASN A 250 26.22 -2.59 8.54
N GLU A 251 25.76 -3.38 7.57
CA GLU A 251 24.63 -3.02 6.72
C GLU A 251 23.36 -3.77 7.17
N SER A 252 22.22 -3.15 6.96
CA SER A 252 20.92 -3.75 7.22
C SER A 252 19.91 -3.36 6.18
N ILE A 253 18.90 -4.23 5.96
CA ILE A 253 17.68 -3.90 5.25
C ILE A 253 16.54 -4.04 6.24
N ILE A 254 15.82 -2.95 6.47
CA ILE A 254 14.62 -2.94 7.30
C ILE A 254 13.44 -2.57 6.41
N VAL A 255 12.33 -3.28 6.54
CA VAL A 255 11.11 -3.01 5.77
C VAL A 255 9.97 -2.73 6.73
N ALA A 256 9.42 -1.51 6.62
CA ALA A 256 8.19 -1.11 7.29
C ALA A 256 7.05 -1.18 6.29
N ASN A 257 6.23 -2.26 6.29
CA ASN A 257 5.27 -2.52 5.23
C ASN A 257 3.90 -2.96 5.73
N LYS A 258 2.93 -2.91 4.82
CA LYS A 258 1.61 -3.50 4.97
C LYS A 258 1.22 -4.24 3.72
N THR A 259 0.92 -5.54 3.88
CA THR A 259 0.45 -6.42 2.81
C THR A 259 -1.07 -6.39 2.66
N GLY A 260 -1.55 -6.75 1.48
CA GLY A 260 -2.95 -6.90 1.18
C GLY A 260 -3.20 -7.98 0.11
N ALA A 261 -4.19 -8.84 0.34
CA ALA A 261 -4.54 -9.90 -0.59
C ALA A 261 -6.06 -10.11 -0.63
N VAL A 262 -6.57 -10.31 -1.82
CA VAL A 262 -7.87 -10.89 -2.15
C VAL A 262 -7.68 -11.84 -3.34
N ASP A 263 -8.69 -12.59 -3.72
CA ASP A 263 -8.56 -13.66 -4.70
C ASP A 263 -7.74 -13.28 -5.94
N ARG A 264 -8.00 -12.11 -6.52
CA ARG A 264 -7.38 -11.66 -7.76
C ARG A 264 -6.34 -10.55 -7.60
N SER A 265 -6.05 -10.13 -6.36
CA SER A 265 -5.12 -9.03 -6.11
C SER A 265 -4.11 -9.38 -5.04
N ARG A 266 -2.85 -8.95 -5.24
CA ARG A 266 -1.75 -8.99 -4.28
C ARG A 266 -1.09 -7.63 -4.24
N ILE A 267 -0.99 -7.08 -3.05
CA ILE A 267 -0.56 -5.69 -2.87
C ILE A 267 0.43 -5.66 -1.71
N ASP A 268 1.50 -4.90 -1.86
CA ASP A 268 2.36 -4.55 -0.73
C ASP A 268 2.84 -3.11 -0.86
N ILE A 269 2.78 -2.39 0.25
CA ILE A 269 3.20 -1.00 0.33
C ILE A 269 4.13 -0.82 1.52
N GLY A 270 5.20 -0.07 1.36
CA GLY A 270 6.16 0.06 2.47
C GLY A 270 7.25 1.08 2.25
N ILE A 271 8.06 1.23 3.30
CA ILE A 271 9.32 1.96 3.32
C ILE A 271 10.42 0.93 3.46
N VAL A 272 11.38 0.96 2.57
CA VAL A 272 12.58 0.12 2.62
C VAL A 272 13.74 1.00 3.04
N TYR A 273 14.29 0.70 4.21
CA TYR A 273 15.55 1.26 4.69
C TYR A 273 16.68 0.38 4.18
N SER A 274 17.57 0.94 3.38
CA SER A 274 18.64 0.17 2.73
C SER A 274 19.99 0.90 2.79
N PRO A 275 21.11 0.20 2.57
CA PRO A 275 22.45 0.78 2.79
C PRO A 275 22.76 2.05 2.02
N LYS A 276 22.24 2.21 0.79
CA LYS A 276 22.53 3.38 -0.05
C LYS A 276 21.47 4.48 0.03
N CYS A 277 20.20 4.10 0.18
CA CYS A 277 19.09 5.04 0.26
C CYS A 277 17.85 4.40 0.86
N ASP A 278 17.06 5.18 1.57
CA ASP A 278 15.70 4.82 1.92
C ASP A 278 14.77 5.14 0.75
N PHE A 279 13.74 4.32 0.55
CA PHE A 279 12.74 4.56 -0.48
C PHE A 279 11.36 4.08 -0.06
N VAL A 280 10.34 4.77 -0.55
CA VAL A 280 8.96 4.29 -0.47
C VAL A 280 8.63 3.46 -1.70
N ILE A 281 7.76 2.46 -1.51
CA ILE A 281 7.32 1.58 -2.58
C ILE A 281 5.86 1.16 -2.35
N ALA A 282 5.06 1.20 -3.42
CA ALA A 282 3.68 0.73 -3.43
C ALA A 282 3.45 -0.07 -4.72
N ILE A 283 3.18 -1.37 -4.58
CA ILE A 283 3.02 -2.30 -5.70
C ILE A 283 1.64 -2.96 -5.59
N PHE A 284 0.87 -2.84 -6.66
CA PHE A 284 -0.48 -3.37 -6.79
C PHE A 284 -0.53 -4.31 -7.99
N ALA A 285 -0.62 -5.62 -7.76
CA ALA A 285 -0.95 -6.61 -8.78
C ALA A 285 -2.43 -6.95 -8.67
N ASP A 286 -3.19 -6.80 -9.77
CA ASP A 286 -4.63 -6.97 -9.81
C ASP A 286 -5.09 -7.71 -11.07
N GLU A 287 -6.36 -8.14 -11.06
CA GLU A 287 -6.99 -8.90 -12.16
C GLU A 287 -6.31 -10.24 -12.47
N SER A 288 -5.55 -10.79 -11.52
CA SER A 288 -4.85 -12.07 -11.68
C SER A 288 -5.81 -13.21 -12.06
N LYS A 289 -5.36 -14.06 -12.99
CA LYS A 289 -6.02 -15.33 -13.26
C LYS A 289 -5.63 -16.41 -12.26
N ASP A 290 -4.46 -16.27 -11.62
CA ASP A 290 -4.05 -17.15 -10.52
C ASP A 290 -4.69 -16.66 -9.22
N ILE A 291 -5.69 -17.38 -8.75
CA ILE A 291 -6.44 -17.11 -7.51
C ILE A 291 -5.98 -17.99 -6.34
N SER A 292 -4.86 -18.69 -6.48
CA SER A 292 -4.31 -19.55 -5.43
C SER A 292 -3.87 -18.74 -4.20
N TRP A 293 -3.92 -19.41 -3.04
CA TRP A 293 -3.45 -18.85 -1.76
C TRP A 293 -2.15 -19.55 -1.31
N THR A 294 -1.34 -19.97 -2.27
CA THR A 294 -0.03 -20.58 -2.01
C THR A 294 1.08 -19.55 -2.05
N HIS A 295 2.24 -19.89 -1.50
CA HIS A 295 3.44 -19.06 -1.57
C HIS A 295 3.91 -18.78 -3.01
N ASP A 296 3.54 -19.64 -3.96
CA ASP A 296 3.92 -19.56 -5.37
C ASP A 296 2.87 -18.86 -6.24
N ASN A 297 1.87 -18.21 -5.62
CA ASN A 297 0.91 -17.38 -6.37
C ASN A 297 1.65 -16.41 -7.29
N LYS A 298 1.29 -16.41 -8.58
CA LYS A 298 2.02 -15.67 -9.62
C LYS A 298 1.99 -14.16 -9.40
N ALA A 299 0.85 -13.59 -8.98
CA ALA A 299 0.76 -12.17 -8.69
C ALA A 299 1.59 -11.78 -7.46
N GLN A 300 1.62 -12.63 -6.42
CA GLN A 300 2.45 -12.45 -5.24
C GLN A 300 3.94 -12.47 -5.59
N ASN A 301 4.36 -13.43 -6.42
CA ASN A 301 5.72 -13.49 -6.95
C ASN A 301 6.08 -12.26 -7.80
N ALA A 302 5.14 -11.76 -8.61
CA ALA A 302 5.38 -10.55 -9.41
C ALA A 302 5.60 -9.32 -8.51
N VAL A 303 4.83 -9.15 -7.43
CA VAL A 303 5.05 -8.09 -6.43
C VAL A 303 6.45 -8.22 -5.81
N ALA A 304 6.83 -9.43 -5.38
CA ALA A 304 8.12 -9.68 -4.73
C ALA A 304 9.31 -9.41 -5.69
N ARG A 305 9.21 -9.83 -6.94
CA ARG A 305 10.24 -9.57 -7.96
C ARG A 305 10.32 -8.09 -8.34
N THR A 306 9.18 -7.41 -8.45
CA THR A 306 9.14 -5.97 -8.68
C THR A 306 9.86 -5.21 -7.56
N ALA A 307 9.63 -5.59 -6.30
CA ALA A 307 10.32 -4.98 -5.17
C ALA A 307 11.85 -5.19 -5.25
N ARG A 308 12.30 -6.39 -5.66
CA ARG A 308 13.71 -6.68 -5.86
C ARG A 308 14.32 -5.84 -6.99
N LEU A 309 13.66 -5.73 -8.13
CA LEU A 309 14.13 -4.91 -9.27
C LEU A 309 14.29 -3.43 -8.87
N ILE A 310 13.32 -2.89 -8.14
CA ILE A 310 13.37 -1.50 -7.65
C ILE A 310 14.49 -1.32 -6.61
N TYR A 311 14.65 -2.28 -5.71
CA TYR A 311 15.77 -2.26 -4.76
C TYR A 311 17.10 -2.22 -5.47
N ASP A 312 17.33 -3.14 -6.44
CA ASP A 312 18.57 -3.22 -7.21
C ASP A 312 18.82 -1.91 -7.98
N TYR A 313 17.77 -1.33 -8.58
CA TYR A 313 17.87 -0.06 -9.31
C TYR A 313 18.29 1.12 -8.41
N PHE A 314 17.68 1.26 -7.22
CA PHE A 314 18.01 2.36 -6.31
C PHE A 314 19.31 2.14 -5.53
N ASN A 315 19.82 0.90 -5.47
CA ASN A 315 21.05 0.53 -4.79
C ASN A 315 22.19 0.16 -5.77
N GLN A 316 22.10 0.54 -7.06
CA GLN A 316 23.21 0.42 -8.00
C GLN A 316 24.42 1.29 -7.59
N GLU A 317 25.64 0.81 -7.89
CA GLU A 317 26.89 1.53 -7.64
C GLU A 317 27.10 2.71 -8.58
#